data_181b204eb6ea0045f79d45a303a46321
#
_entry.id   181b204eb6ea0045f79d45a303a46321
#
_cell.length_a   1.000
_cell.length_b   1.000
_cell.length_c   1.000
_cell.angle_alpha   90.00
_cell.angle_beta   90.00
_cell.angle_gamma   90.00
#
_symmetry.space_group_name_H-M   'P 1'
#
loop_
_entity.id
_entity.type
_entity.pdbx_description
1 polymer ?
#
loop_
_entity_poly.entity_id
_entity_poly.type
_entity_poly.pdbx_seq_one_letter_code
_entity_poly.pdbx_strand_id
1 'polypeptide(L)'
;MTVINTSPAIHLHAVLPGGLGSLAGLIGEVIVPWEVGQELAAGHAKDATWQEIQSLPGIHHPSHRVAVHPLLSAQIDMGEAAVIQTALDKAHDAVILDDLKARRIAQTLGLQVTGTLGILLQAKQAGLLPSVSAAIAALEKRGMWIAPALAAKAVHLAGE
;
A
#
# COMPACT_ATOMS: atom_id res chain seq x y z
N MET A 1 9.76 0.02 9.72
CA MET A 1 9.01 0.95 8.82
C MET A 1 8.67 0.24 7.53
N THR A 2 7.53 0.50 6.95
CA THR A 2 7.07 -0.11 5.69
C THR A 2 6.78 0.98 4.67
N VAL A 3 7.20 0.80 3.41
CA VAL A 3 6.98 1.78 2.35
C VAL A 3 5.76 1.37 1.52
N ILE A 4 4.85 2.30 1.23
CA ILE A 4 3.57 2.02 0.56
C ILE A 4 3.44 2.76 -0.77
N ASN A 5 2.83 2.09 -1.78
CA ASN A 5 2.49 2.68 -3.07
C ASN A 5 1.09 3.30 -3.08
N THR A 6 0.78 4.06 -4.11
CA THR A 6 -0.45 4.84 -4.31
C THR A 6 -1.71 3.99 -4.21
N SER A 7 -1.84 2.93 -5.01
CA SER A 7 -3.04 2.08 -5.01
C SER A 7 -3.33 1.43 -3.66
N PRO A 8 -2.37 0.74 -3.02
CA PRO A 8 -2.60 0.23 -1.66
C PRO A 8 -2.92 1.32 -0.64
N ALA A 9 -2.31 2.51 -0.74
CA ALA A 9 -2.58 3.61 0.18
C ALA A 9 -4.05 4.05 0.10
N ILE A 10 -4.59 4.25 -1.11
CA ILE A 10 -5.99 4.60 -1.34
C ILE A 10 -6.92 3.50 -0.84
N HIS A 11 -6.66 2.26 -1.25
CA HIS A 11 -7.52 1.12 -0.97
C HIS A 11 -7.61 0.84 0.54
N LEU A 12 -6.46 0.77 1.22
CA LEU A 12 -6.42 0.50 2.66
C LEU A 12 -6.99 1.66 3.47
N HIS A 13 -6.73 2.92 3.06
CA HIS A 13 -7.35 4.07 3.71
C HIS A 13 -8.87 4.02 3.65
N ALA A 14 -9.43 3.57 2.53
CA ALA A 14 -10.87 3.51 2.30
C ALA A 14 -11.61 2.41 3.08
N VAL A 15 -10.95 1.28 3.40
CA VAL A 15 -11.64 0.11 3.96
C VAL A 15 -11.21 -0.30 5.36
N LEU A 16 -10.04 0.16 5.82
CA LEU A 16 -9.63 -0.09 7.20
C LEU A 16 -10.37 0.85 8.17
N PRO A 17 -10.88 0.34 9.28
CA PRO A 17 -11.40 1.20 10.35
C PRO A 17 -10.30 2.13 10.87
N GLY A 18 -10.48 3.45 10.72
CA GLY A 18 -9.44 4.45 11.03
C GLY A 18 -8.39 4.65 9.91
N GLY A 19 -8.63 4.11 8.71
CA GLY A 19 -7.80 4.33 7.54
C GLY A 19 -6.36 3.86 7.70
N LEU A 20 -5.41 4.53 7.05
CA LEU A 20 -3.98 4.23 7.16
C LEU A 20 -3.40 4.49 8.57
N GLY A 21 -4.07 5.25 9.43
CA GLY A 21 -3.64 5.42 10.81
C GLY A 21 -3.69 4.10 11.59
N SER A 22 -4.73 3.28 11.39
CA SER A 22 -4.81 1.95 11.99
C SER A 22 -3.79 0.96 11.40
N LEU A 23 -3.42 1.13 10.13
CA LEU A 23 -2.34 0.36 9.52
C LEU A 23 -1.00 0.65 10.22
N ALA A 24 -0.68 1.92 10.47
CA ALA A 24 0.53 2.28 11.20
C ALA A 24 0.55 1.68 12.62
N GLY A 25 -0.59 1.57 13.27
CA GLY A 25 -0.72 0.85 14.54
C GLY A 25 -0.49 -0.66 14.44
N LEU A 26 -0.79 -1.26 13.29
CA LEU A 26 -0.66 -2.71 13.05
C LEU A 26 0.77 -3.13 12.67
N ILE A 27 1.39 -2.41 11.73
CA ILE A 27 2.67 -2.80 11.12
C ILE A 27 3.82 -1.85 11.46
N GLY A 28 3.59 -0.87 12.32
CA GLY A 28 4.52 0.21 12.62
C GLY A 28 4.45 1.35 11.60
N GLU A 29 5.42 2.25 11.67
CA GLU A 29 5.43 3.45 10.84
C GLU A 29 5.43 3.13 9.34
N VAL A 30 4.67 3.92 8.58
CA VAL A 30 4.48 3.80 7.14
C VAL A 30 5.07 5.02 6.45
N ILE A 31 5.86 4.78 5.42
CA ILE A 31 6.43 5.83 4.57
C ILE A 31 5.64 5.89 3.26
N VAL A 32 5.17 7.08 2.93
CA VAL A 32 4.61 7.44 1.63
C VAL A 32 5.66 8.26 0.90
N PRO A 33 6.39 7.72 -0.11
CA PRO A 33 7.40 8.47 -0.85
C PRO A 33 6.85 9.75 -1.45
N TRP A 34 7.73 10.72 -1.74
CA TRP A 34 7.30 12.00 -2.32
C TRP A 34 6.54 11.82 -3.63
N GLU A 35 7.00 10.92 -4.51
CA GLU A 35 6.37 10.60 -5.79
C GLU A 35 4.94 10.07 -5.60
N VAL A 36 4.77 9.17 -4.66
CA VAL A 36 3.45 8.62 -4.28
C VAL A 36 2.53 9.72 -3.72
N GLY A 37 3.07 10.59 -2.88
CA GLY A 37 2.34 11.76 -2.37
C GLY A 37 1.87 12.70 -3.49
N GLN A 38 2.70 12.91 -4.54
CA GLN A 38 2.30 13.71 -5.70
C GLN A 38 1.20 13.05 -6.52
N GLU A 39 1.27 11.72 -6.72
CA GLU A 39 0.20 10.96 -7.37
C GLU A 39 -1.12 11.03 -6.59
N LEU A 40 -1.04 10.84 -5.27
CA LEU A 40 -2.20 10.98 -4.38
C LEU A 40 -2.80 12.40 -4.46
N ALA A 41 -1.97 13.43 -4.44
CA ALA A 41 -2.42 14.82 -4.57
C ALA A 41 -3.04 15.10 -5.94
N ALA A 42 -2.47 14.58 -7.02
CA ALA A 42 -2.95 14.79 -8.40
C ALA A 42 -4.24 14.02 -8.69
N GLY A 43 -4.35 12.77 -8.20
CA GLY A 43 -5.53 11.91 -8.41
C GLY A 43 -6.76 12.38 -7.62
N HIS A 44 -6.56 13.13 -6.56
CA HIS A 44 -7.59 13.50 -5.59
C HIS A 44 -7.89 15.00 -5.51
N ALA A 45 -7.76 15.72 -6.62
CA ALA A 45 -8.26 17.10 -6.71
C ALA A 45 -9.76 17.26 -6.36
N LYS A 46 -10.49 16.13 -6.20
CA LYS A 46 -11.93 16.07 -5.91
C LYS A 46 -12.29 15.49 -4.54
N ASP A 47 -11.34 14.85 -3.86
CA ASP A 47 -11.55 14.33 -2.51
C ASP A 47 -10.35 14.67 -1.60
N ALA A 48 -10.57 14.76 -0.29
CA ALA A 48 -9.56 15.18 0.67
C ALA A 48 -8.61 14.04 1.10
N THR A 49 -8.62 12.89 0.43
CA THR A 49 -7.92 11.66 0.87
C THR A 49 -6.44 11.89 1.16
N TRP A 50 -5.72 12.62 0.29
CA TRP A 50 -4.30 12.90 0.55
C TRP A 50 -4.06 13.79 1.77
N GLN A 51 -4.89 14.82 1.94
CA GLN A 51 -4.80 15.71 3.11
C GLN A 51 -5.07 14.95 4.40
N GLU A 52 -6.00 14.01 4.38
CA GLU A 52 -6.28 13.11 5.50
C GLU A 52 -5.09 12.19 5.78
N ILE A 53 -4.59 11.47 4.76
CA ILE A 53 -3.49 10.52 4.91
C ILE A 53 -2.24 11.17 5.49
N GLN A 54 -1.80 12.31 4.94
CA GLN A 54 -0.56 12.95 5.37
C GLN A 54 -0.60 13.49 6.81
N SER A 55 -1.79 13.66 7.37
CA SER A 55 -1.99 14.14 8.74
C SER A 55 -2.09 13.01 9.78
N LEU A 56 -2.17 11.75 9.35
CA LEU A 56 -2.35 10.62 10.25
C LEU A 56 -1.09 10.32 11.05
N PRO A 57 -1.21 9.98 12.33
CA PRO A 57 -0.07 9.55 13.13
C PRO A 57 0.56 8.27 12.58
N GLY A 58 1.90 8.21 12.60
CA GLY A 58 2.66 7.07 12.09
C GLY A 58 2.79 7.03 10.56
N ILE A 59 2.30 8.05 9.84
CA ILE A 59 2.52 8.23 8.41
C ILE A 59 3.63 9.27 8.20
N HIS A 60 4.65 8.88 7.46
CA HIS A 60 5.78 9.75 7.11
C HIS A 60 5.78 10.05 5.61
N HIS A 61 5.87 11.32 5.27
CA HIS A 61 5.96 11.78 3.89
C HIS A 61 7.20 12.66 3.70
N PRO A 62 8.26 12.15 3.05
CA PRO A 62 9.44 12.94 2.72
C PRO A 62 9.10 14.14 1.83
N SER A 63 9.73 15.29 2.08
CA SER A 63 9.48 16.54 1.35
C SER A 63 10.19 16.63 -0.02
N HIS A 64 10.96 15.62 -0.41
CA HIS A 64 11.77 15.62 -1.62
C HIS A 64 11.81 14.25 -2.28
N ARG A 65 12.09 14.25 -3.57
CA ARG A 65 12.22 13.05 -4.40
C ARG A 65 13.34 12.13 -3.92
N VAL A 66 13.11 10.83 -4.11
CA VAL A 66 14.19 9.84 -4.01
C VAL A 66 14.93 9.74 -5.34
N ALA A 67 16.24 9.52 -5.29
CA ALA A 67 17.07 9.30 -6.49
C ALA A 67 16.87 7.86 -6.99
N VAL A 68 15.82 7.64 -7.77
CA VAL A 68 15.48 6.32 -8.32
C VAL A 68 16.54 5.84 -9.29
N HIS A 69 17.01 4.60 -9.10
CA HIS A 69 17.94 3.96 -10.03
C HIS A 69 17.33 3.80 -11.42
N PRO A 70 18.02 4.18 -12.53
CA PRO A 70 17.47 4.15 -13.89
C PRO A 70 16.90 2.79 -14.32
N LEU A 71 17.47 1.69 -13.86
CA LEU A 71 16.96 0.34 -14.15
C LEU A 71 15.58 0.06 -13.53
N LEU A 72 15.24 0.68 -12.41
CA LEU A 72 13.90 0.56 -11.82
C LEU A 72 12.89 1.35 -12.64
N SER A 73 13.16 2.65 -12.88
CA SER A 73 12.25 3.51 -13.64
C SER A 73 12.08 3.10 -15.12
N ALA A 74 13.00 2.32 -15.67
CA ALA A 74 12.87 1.73 -17.01
C ALA A 74 11.93 0.51 -17.05
N GLN A 75 11.59 -0.08 -15.91
CA GLN A 75 10.82 -1.32 -15.86
C GLN A 75 9.43 -1.17 -15.28
N ILE A 76 9.24 -0.28 -14.33
CA ILE A 76 8.00 -0.04 -13.59
C ILE A 76 7.72 1.46 -13.53
N ASP A 77 6.54 1.86 -13.10
CA ASP A 77 6.22 3.27 -12.98
C ASP A 77 7.03 3.97 -11.88
N MET A 78 6.99 5.32 -11.90
CA MET A 78 7.85 6.12 -11.02
C MET A 78 7.44 5.98 -9.54
N GLY A 79 6.17 5.85 -9.23
CA GLY A 79 5.69 5.63 -7.86
C GLY A 79 6.18 4.31 -7.30
N GLU A 80 6.04 3.23 -8.08
CA GLU A 80 6.54 1.89 -7.70
C GLU A 80 8.06 1.86 -7.54
N ALA A 81 8.76 2.48 -8.48
CA ALA A 81 10.22 2.59 -8.43
C ALA A 81 10.70 3.39 -7.21
N ALA A 82 10.00 4.47 -6.87
CA ALA A 82 10.29 5.27 -5.67
C ALA A 82 10.03 4.49 -4.37
N VAL A 83 8.97 3.67 -4.32
CA VAL A 83 8.70 2.78 -3.17
C VAL A 83 9.87 1.81 -2.95
N ILE A 84 10.28 1.11 -4.01
CA ILE A 84 11.38 0.14 -3.92
C ILE A 84 12.70 0.85 -3.55
N GLN A 85 13.02 1.96 -4.21
CA GLN A 85 14.25 2.70 -3.94
C GLN A 85 14.27 3.25 -2.51
N THR A 86 13.17 3.80 -2.02
CA THR A 86 13.07 4.30 -0.63
C THR A 86 13.32 3.19 0.38
N ALA A 87 12.80 1.98 0.12
CA ALA A 87 13.02 0.84 1.00
C ALA A 87 14.50 0.43 1.01
N LEU A 88 15.15 0.37 -0.15
CA LEU A 88 16.57 0.03 -0.27
C LEU A 88 17.49 1.07 0.41
N ASP A 89 17.25 2.37 0.15
CA ASP A 89 18.10 3.45 0.67
C ASP A 89 18.05 3.56 2.19
N LYS A 90 16.93 3.24 2.79
CA LYS A 90 16.71 3.36 4.22
C LYS A 90 16.83 2.04 4.98
N ALA A 91 17.26 0.97 4.31
CA ALA A 91 17.32 -0.39 4.85
C ALA A 91 15.98 -0.82 5.48
N HIS A 92 14.86 -0.47 4.82
CA HIS A 92 13.52 -0.92 5.19
C HIS A 92 13.23 -2.24 4.48
N ASP A 93 12.86 -3.24 5.26
CA ASP A 93 12.73 -4.60 4.73
C ASP A 93 11.39 -4.85 4.00
N ALA A 94 10.39 -3.98 4.18
CA ALA A 94 9.02 -4.25 3.73
C ALA A 94 8.43 -3.15 2.83
N VAL A 95 7.73 -3.59 1.79
CA VAL A 95 6.99 -2.72 0.87
C VAL A 95 5.56 -3.24 0.65
N ILE A 96 4.62 -2.31 0.43
CA ILE A 96 3.23 -2.63 0.08
C ILE A 96 3.00 -2.23 -1.37
N LEU A 97 2.87 -3.24 -2.23
CA LEU A 97 2.73 -3.12 -3.69
C LEU A 97 1.67 -4.09 -4.18
N ASP A 98 0.78 -3.65 -5.08
CA ASP A 98 -0.23 -4.51 -5.70
C ASP A 98 0.19 -5.00 -7.09
N ASP A 99 0.96 -4.22 -7.86
CA ASP A 99 1.43 -4.61 -9.19
C ASP A 99 2.36 -5.83 -9.14
N LEU A 100 2.09 -6.83 -9.97
CA LEU A 100 2.82 -8.10 -9.96
C LEU A 100 4.28 -7.95 -10.43
N LYS A 101 4.54 -7.02 -11.36
CA LYS A 101 5.89 -6.81 -11.87
C LYS A 101 6.75 -6.09 -10.83
N ALA A 102 6.22 -5.05 -10.22
CA ALA A 102 6.89 -4.32 -9.14
C ALA A 102 7.17 -5.26 -7.94
N ARG A 103 6.21 -6.11 -7.57
CA ARG A 103 6.38 -7.13 -6.52
C ARG A 103 7.52 -8.10 -6.80
N ARG A 104 7.62 -8.62 -8.04
CA ARG A 104 8.71 -9.53 -8.43
C ARG A 104 10.07 -8.85 -8.35
N ILE A 105 10.16 -7.61 -8.82
CA ILE A 105 11.40 -6.83 -8.74
C ILE A 105 11.79 -6.60 -7.28
N ALA A 106 10.87 -6.15 -6.44
CA ALA A 106 11.12 -5.94 -5.02
C ALA A 106 11.61 -7.22 -4.30
N GLN A 107 10.97 -8.36 -4.57
CA GLN A 107 11.38 -9.66 -4.05
C GLN A 107 12.79 -10.07 -4.52
N THR A 108 13.12 -9.84 -5.79
CA THR A 108 14.46 -10.12 -6.33
C THR A 108 15.53 -9.27 -5.64
N LEU A 109 15.18 -8.06 -5.20
CA LEU A 109 16.05 -7.16 -4.44
C LEU A 109 16.09 -7.46 -2.93
N GLY A 110 15.44 -8.54 -2.49
CA GLY A 110 15.47 -8.99 -1.10
C GLY A 110 14.43 -8.34 -0.18
N LEU A 111 13.51 -7.53 -0.71
CA LEU A 111 12.48 -6.88 0.08
C LEU A 111 11.32 -7.83 0.41
N GLN A 112 10.77 -7.71 1.59
CA GLN A 112 9.51 -8.35 1.96
C GLN A 112 8.36 -7.61 1.29
N VAL A 113 7.51 -8.35 0.55
CA VAL A 113 6.45 -7.75 -0.26
C VAL A 113 5.09 -8.24 0.20
N THR A 114 4.23 -7.32 0.56
CA THR A 114 2.81 -7.59 0.74
C THR A 114 1.99 -6.72 -0.23
N GLY A 115 0.69 -6.96 -0.32
CA GLY A 115 -0.26 -6.15 -1.09
C GLY A 115 -1.49 -5.85 -0.26
N THR A 116 -2.45 -5.13 -0.84
CA THR A 116 -3.72 -4.75 -0.19
C THR A 116 -4.38 -5.94 0.49
N LEU A 117 -4.57 -7.07 -0.21
CA LEU A 117 -5.22 -8.26 0.36
C LEU A 117 -4.42 -8.88 1.52
N GLY A 118 -3.09 -8.87 1.45
CA GLY A 118 -2.24 -9.36 2.54
C GLY A 118 -2.40 -8.53 3.80
N ILE A 119 -2.50 -7.23 3.67
CA ILE A 119 -2.77 -6.31 4.79
C ILE A 119 -4.18 -6.53 5.36
N LEU A 120 -5.21 -6.72 4.53
CA LEU A 120 -6.56 -7.02 5.01
C LEU A 120 -6.59 -8.31 5.86
N LEU A 121 -5.85 -9.34 5.45
CA LEU A 121 -5.71 -10.57 6.23
C LEU A 121 -5.02 -10.32 7.58
N GLN A 122 -3.94 -9.56 7.62
CA GLN A 122 -3.27 -9.19 8.86
C GLN A 122 -4.19 -8.37 9.78
N ALA A 123 -4.93 -7.40 9.23
CA ALA A 123 -5.88 -6.60 9.97
C ALA A 123 -7.03 -7.45 10.56
N LYS A 124 -7.50 -8.45 9.81
CA LYS A 124 -8.50 -9.43 10.31
C LYS A 124 -7.94 -10.25 11.46
N GLN A 125 -6.74 -10.80 11.32
CA GLN A 125 -6.09 -11.59 12.35
C GLN A 125 -5.83 -10.78 13.63
N ALA A 126 -5.54 -9.49 13.49
CA ALA A 126 -5.37 -8.57 14.63
C ALA A 126 -6.69 -8.06 15.23
N GLY A 127 -7.84 -8.47 14.70
CA GLY A 127 -9.14 -8.01 15.15
C GLY A 127 -9.52 -6.57 14.77
N LEU A 128 -8.72 -5.93 13.91
CA LEU A 128 -8.99 -4.57 13.42
C LEU A 128 -10.05 -4.54 12.31
N LEU A 129 -10.12 -5.60 11.50
CA LEU A 129 -11.06 -5.70 10.39
C LEU A 129 -12.09 -6.80 10.68
N PRO A 130 -13.40 -6.48 10.73
CA PRO A 130 -14.42 -7.47 11.07
C PRO A 130 -14.65 -8.51 9.96
N SER A 131 -14.49 -8.13 8.68
CA SER A 131 -14.70 -9.04 7.53
C SER A 131 -13.83 -8.65 6.34
N VAL A 132 -13.07 -9.63 5.84
CA VAL A 132 -12.26 -9.50 4.63
C VAL A 132 -13.16 -9.54 3.40
N SER A 133 -14.19 -10.37 3.37
CA SER A 133 -15.14 -10.43 2.25
C SER A 133 -15.88 -9.11 2.07
N ALA A 134 -16.32 -8.46 3.15
CA ALA A 134 -16.95 -7.15 3.09
C ALA A 134 -15.96 -6.05 2.59
N ALA A 135 -14.71 -6.08 3.03
CA ALA A 135 -13.69 -5.15 2.57
C ALA A 135 -13.38 -5.33 1.07
N ILE A 136 -13.25 -6.58 0.59
CA ILE A 136 -13.07 -6.89 -0.83
C ILE A 136 -14.24 -6.34 -1.64
N ALA A 137 -15.49 -6.61 -1.25
CA ALA A 137 -16.68 -6.11 -1.94
C ALA A 137 -16.72 -4.56 -1.98
N ALA A 138 -16.28 -3.89 -0.93
CA ALA A 138 -16.16 -2.43 -0.89
C ALA A 138 -15.08 -1.91 -1.86
N LEU A 139 -13.94 -2.59 -1.98
CA LEU A 139 -12.88 -2.24 -2.93
C LEU A 139 -13.32 -2.44 -4.38
N GLU A 140 -14.00 -3.55 -4.69
CA GLU A 140 -14.54 -3.80 -6.03
C GLU A 140 -15.57 -2.74 -6.44
N LYS A 141 -16.45 -2.31 -5.54
CA LYS A 141 -17.37 -1.19 -5.77
C LYS A 141 -16.67 0.14 -6.05
N ARG A 142 -15.45 0.32 -5.56
CA ARG A 142 -14.61 1.49 -5.82
C ARG A 142 -13.77 1.35 -7.09
N GLY A 143 -13.92 0.24 -7.82
CA GLY A 143 -13.25 0.00 -9.10
C GLY A 143 -11.93 -0.78 -9.01
N MET A 144 -11.57 -1.29 -7.83
CA MET A 144 -10.43 -2.20 -7.74
C MET A 144 -10.79 -3.54 -8.38
N TRP A 145 -10.05 -3.93 -9.41
CA TRP A 145 -10.22 -5.26 -9.97
C TRP A 145 -9.40 -6.29 -9.18
N ILE A 146 -10.07 -7.32 -8.69
CA ILE A 146 -9.44 -8.43 -7.96
C ILE A 146 -9.79 -9.73 -8.68
N ALA A 147 -8.78 -10.53 -9.02
CA ALA A 147 -9.01 -11.82 -9.66
C ALA A 147 -9.91 -12.70 -8.74
N PRO A 148 -11.01 -13.29 -9.26
CA PRO A 148 -11.95 -14.04 -8.43
C PRO A 148 -11.30 -15.15 -7.59
N ALA A 149 -10.34 -15.87 -8.16
CA ALA A 149 -9.59 -16.90 -7.43
C ALA A 149 -8.76 -16.32 -6.26
N LEU A 150 -8.22 -15.11 -6.43
CA LEU A 150 -7.44 -14.44 -5.38
C LEU A 150 -8.37 -13.91 -4.27
N ALA A 151 -9.51 -13.34 -4.63
CA ALA A 151 -10.53 -12.93 -3.68
C ALA A 151 -11.03 -14.12 -2.84
N ALA A 152 -11.42 -15.21 -3.49
CA ALA A 152 -11.86 -16.44 -2.82
C ALA A 152 -10.79 -17.01 -1.88
N LYS A 153 -9.53 -17.01 -2.31
CA LYS A 153 -8.40 -17.45 -1.47
C LYS A 153 -8.23 -16.55 -0.23
N ALA A 154 -8.35 -15.24 -0.39
CA ALA A 154 -8.23 -14.30 0.72
C ALA A 154 -9.37 -14.49 1.74
N VAL A 155 -10.62 -14.64 1.27
CA VAL A 155 -11.78 -14.91 2.11
C VAL A 155 -11.62 -16.23 2.88
N HIS A 156 -11.19 -17.30 2.19
CA HIS A 156 -10.93 -18.59 2.84
C HIS A 156 -9.82 -18.49 3.92
N LEU A 157 -8.73 -17.78 3.64
CA LEU A 157 -7.64 -17.57 4.60
C LEU A 157 -8.07 -16.71 5.80
N ALA A 158 -9.09 -15.87 5.62
CA ALA A 158 -9.69 -15.08 6.71
C ALA A 158 -10.64 -15.90 7.60
N GLY A 159 -10.92 -17.15 7.24
CA GLY A 159 -11.89 -18.00 7.94
C GLY A 159 -13.35 -17.62 7.68
N GLU A 160 -13.64 -17.05 6.50
CA GLU A 160 -14.97 -16.60 6.06
C GLU A 160 -15.52 -17.46 4.92
#